data_28b351a32cae8cfbf9db27d27ed7da0c
#
_entry.id   28b351a32cae8cfbf9db27d27ed7da0c
#
_cell.length_a   1.000
_cell.length_b   1.000
_cell.length_c   1.000
_cell.angle_alpha   90.00
_cell.angle_beta   90.00
_cell.angle_gamma   90.00
#
_symmetry.space_group_name_H-M   'P 1'
#
loop_
_entity.id
_entity.type
_entity.pdbx_description
1 polymer ?
#
loop_
_entity_poly.entity_id
_entity_poly.type
_entity_poly.pdbx_seq_one_letter_code
_entity_poly.pdbx_strand_id
1 'polypeptide(L)'
;MKIPTLVLSILAAGVTAGPVSGETKIRVGHFPNITHAQGVIAHALSRQGKGWFEQRLGAATKIEWFVYNAGPSAMEAIFANSIDLSYVGPGPAINAYTKSNSEEIRLIAGAANGGAGLVVQSDQNLNAPADFRGKKIATPQLGNTQDISCRAWLTEGGLRITQLGGDAQVIPTQNPDQLGLFKQKKVEGVWTVEPWLSRLEQEASGKVLVEEKDAATTVLVSSVKFLNEKRELAKKFAQAHAELTDWINKNPEEAQRLIKGELLDETKNNMAPQVIAAAWKRIVFTSETPRAAVEKFTQNSVRAGFIKTAPDLSKLFQTL
;
A
#
# COMPACT_ATOMS: atom_id res chain seq x y z
N MET A 1 -18.10 44.80 -76.72
CA MET A 1 -18.18 43.45 -76.16
C MET A 1 -17.68 43.53 -74.71
N LYS A 2 -18.60 43.53 -73.72
CA LYS A 2 -18.25 43.69 -72.33
C LYS A 2 -18.27 42.29 -71.66
N ILE A 3 -17.12 41.88 -71.06
CA ILE A 3 -16.97 40.62 -70.34
C ILE A 3 -17.37 40.87 -68.92
N PRO A 4 -18.28 40.07 -68.28
CA PRO A 4 -18.59 40.23 -66.85
C PRO A 4 -17.56 39.50 -65.98
N THR A 5 -17.08 40.19 -64.99
CA THR A 5 -16.18 39.67 -63.95
C THR A 5 -16.97 38.88 -62.94
N LEU A 6 -16.67 37.59 -62.83
CA LEU A 6 -17.25 36.70 -61.80
C LEU A 6 -16.50 36.82 -60.49
N VAL A 7 -17.14 37.33 -59.43
CA VAL A 7 -16.56 37.41 -58.10
C VAL A 7 -16.87 36.11 -57.37
N LEU A 8 -15.85 35.30 -57.14
CA LEU A 8 -15.94 34.06 -56.39
C LEU A 8 -15.74 34.37 -54.89
N SER A 9 -16.83 34.35 -54.10
CA SER A 9 -16.79 34.49 -52.63
C SER A 9 -16.39 33.16 -52.00
N ILE A 10 -15.18 33.08 -51.48
CA ILE A 10 -14.71 31.92 -50.66
C ILE A 10 -15.23 32.11 -49.25
N LEU A 11 -16.22 31.29 -48.81
CA LEU A 11 -16.61 31.16 -47.42
C LEU A 11 -15.54 30.36 -46.69
N ALA A 12 -14.71 31.04 -45.87
CA ALA A 12 -13.81 30.38 -44.94
C ALA A 12 -14.62 29.84 -43.74
N ALA A 13 -14.88 28.52 -43.73
CA ALA A 13 -15.41 27.85 -42.54
C ALA A 13 -14.32 27.81 -41.48
N GLY A 14 -14.46 28.69 -40.48
CA GLY A 14 -13.60 28.70 -39.31
C GLY A 14 -13.83 27.43 -38.47
N VAL A 15 -12.94 26.46 -38.58
CA VAL A 15 -12.86 25.33 -37.64
C VAL A 15 -12.33 25.90 -36.33
N THR A 16 -13.22 26.18 -35.38
CA THR A 16 -12.85 26.45 -33.99
C THR A 16 -12.36 25.13 -33.36
N ALA A 17 -11.06 24.90 -33.39
CA ALA A 17 -10.45 23.89 -32.56
C ALA A 17 -10.75 24.26 -31.09
N GLY A 18 -11.69 23.54 -30.47
CA GLY A 18 -11.92 23.62 -29.05
C GLY A 18 -10.61 23.29 -28.31
N PRO A 19 -10.41 23.78 -27.06
CA PRO A 19 -9.21 23.48 -26.32
C PRO A 19 -9.05 21.96 -26.26
N VAL A 20 -7.94 21.45 -26.79
CA VAL A 20 -7.51 20.08 -26.57
C VAL A 20 -7.26 19.99 -25.07
N SER A 21 -8.21 19.44 -24.32
CA SER A 21 -8.05 19.15 -22.91
C SER A 21 -6.88 18.19 -22.80
N GLY A 22 -5.73 18.68 -22.33
CA GLY A 22 -4.53 17.88 -22.18
C GLY A 22 -4.83 16.69 -21.25
N GLU A 23 -4.22 15.53 -21.54
CA GLU A 23 -4.33 14.32 -20.73
C GLU A 23 -3.92 14.63 -19.28
N THR A 24 -4.80 14.34 -18.32
CA THR A 24 -4.51 14.50 -16.90
C THR A 24 -3.95 13.20 -16.36
N LYS A 25 -2.69 13.23 -15.91
CA LYS A 25 -2.06 12.09 -15.28
C LYS A 25 -2.25 12.12 -13.77
N ILE A 26 -2.54 10.97 -13.19
CA ILE A 26 -2.55 10.71 -11.76
C ILE A 26 -1.57 9.58 -11.49
N ARG A 27 -0.59 9.81 -10.64
CA ARG A 27 0.49 8.88 -10.33
C ARG A 27 0.17 8.18 -9.01
N VAL A 28 0.03 6.86 -9.06
CA VAL A 28 -0.45 6.06 -7.93
C VAL A 28 0.54 4.97 -7.57
N GLY A 29 0.96 4.94 -6.30
CA GLY A 29 1.82 3.91 -5.73
C GLY A 29 1.03 2.76 -5.11
N HIS A 30 1.53 1.53 -5.26
CA HIS A 30 1.07 0.36 -4.51
C HIS A 30 2.21 -0.65 -4.30
N PHE A 31 1.95 -1.72 -3.53
CA PHE A 31 2.92 -2.80 -3.33
C PHE A 31 2.38 -4.12 -3.87
N PRO A 32 3.24 -5.06 -4.30
CA PRO A 32 2.83 -6.35 -4.83
C PRO A 32 2.42 -7.31 -3.69
N ASN A 33 1.39 -6.93 -2.95
CA ASN A 33 0.85 -7.67 -1.81
C ASN A 33 -0.67 -7.81 -1.93
N ILE A 34 -1.25 -8.89 -1.41
CA ILE A 34 -2.72 -9.09 -1.42
C ILE A 34 -3.41 -8.03 -0.54
N THR A 35 -2.75 -7.54 0.51
CA THR A 35 -3.25 -6.43 1.34
C THR A 35 -3.40 -5.10 0.57
N HIS A 36 -2.83 -4.99 -0.63
CA HIS A 36 -2.97 -3.84 -1.54
C HIS A 36 -3.93 -4.13 -2.71
N ALA A 37 -4.93 -4.99 -2.49
CA ALA A 37 -5.81 -5.53 -3.53
C ALA A 37 -6.38 -4.49 -4.49
N GLN A 38 -6.84 -3.35 -3.98
CA GLN A 38 -7.42 -2.29 -4.82
C GLN A 38 -6.41 -1.74 -5.82
N GLY A 39 -5.18 -1.47 -5.38
CA GLY A 39 -4.08 -1.01 -6.25
C GLY A 39 -3.66 -2.08 -7.25
N VAL A 40 -3.46 -3.31 -6.78
CA VAL A 40 -3.05 -4.46 -7.62
C VAL A 40 -4.08 -4.76 -8.71
N ILE A 41 -5.36 -4.85 -8.34
CA ILE A 41 -6.45 -5.12 -9.30
C ILE A 41 -6.61 -3.98 -10.30
N ALA A 42 -6.58 -2.74 -9.84
CA ALA A 42 -6.72 -1.59 -10.73
C ALA A 42 -5.54 -1.49 -11.71
N HIS A 43 -4.32 -1.80 -11.27
CA HIS A 43 -3.15 -1.87 -12.14
C HIS A 43 -3.29 -2.99 -13.19
N ALA A 44 -3.72 -4.19 -12.77
CA ALA A 44 -4.02 -5.29 -13.70
C ALA A 44 -5.04 -4.89 -14.77
N LEU A 45 -6.12 -4.21 -14.37
CA LEU A 45 -7.15 -3.74 -15.29
C LEU A 45 -6.65 -2.63 -16.22
N SER A 46 -5.82 -1.71 -15.74
CA SER A 46 -5.19 -0.68 -16.59
C SER A 46 -4.29 -1.31 -17.66
N ARG A 47 -3.48 -2.31 -17.32
CA ARG A 47 -2.64 -3.08 -18.28
C ARG A 47 -3.48 -3.78 -19.37
N GLN A 48 -4.72 -4.19 -19.02
CA GLN A 48 -5.65 -4.84 -19.95
C GLN A 48 -6.46 -3.86 -20.79
N GLY A 49 -6.23 -2.54 -20.66
CA GLY A 49 -7.04 -1.51 -21.31
C GLY A 49 -8.46 -1.36 -20.74
N LYS A 50 -8.69 -1.90 -19.53
CA LYS A 50 -9.98 -1.89 -18.82
C LYS A 50 -9.90 -1.06 -17.53
N GLY A 51 -9.05 -0.04 -17.50
CA GLY A 51 -8.71 0.71 -16.30
C GLY A 51 -9.92 1.12 -15.46
N TRP A 52 -9.96 0.66 -14.21
CA TRP A 52 -11.06 0.90 -13.29
C TRP A 52 -11.24 2.37 -12.96
N PHE A 53 -10.14 3.03 -12.61
CA PHE A 53 -10.14 4.45 -12.27
C PHE A 53 -10.32 5.32 -13.51
N GLU A 54 -9.65 5.00 -14.62
CA GLU A 54 -9.73 5.75 -15.87
C GLU A 54 -11.18 5.87 -16.36
N GLN A 55 -11.95 4.77 -16.31
CA GLN A 55 -13.36 4.76 -16.68
C GLN A 55 -14.25 5.67 -15.82
N ARG A 56 -13.89 5.87 -14.54
CA ARG A 56 -14.67 6.63 -13.57
C ARG A 56 -14.24 8.09 -13.46
N LEU A 57 -12.96 8.36 -13.70
CA LEU A 57 -12.42 9.71 -13.64
C LEU A 57 -12.60 10.50 -14.95
N GLY A 58 -12.90 9.81 -16.05
CA GLY A 58 -13.16 10.39 -17.37
C GLY A 58 -12.04 10.13 -18.37
N ALA A 59 -12.41 10.15 -19.66
CA ALA A 59 -11.55 9.73 -20.78
C ALA A 59 -10.22 10.53 -20.93
N ALA A 60 -10.15 11.73 -20.37
CA ALA A 60 -8.93 12.53 -20.35
C ALA A 60 -7.99 12.19 -19.20
N THR A 61 -8.35 11.22 -18.33
CA THR A 61 -7.53 10.85 -17.16
C THR A 61 -6.81 9.54 -17.42
N LYS A 62 -5.51 9.53 -17.11
CA LYS A 62 -4.66 8.35 -17.15
C LYS A 62 -4.03 8.10 -15.79
N ILE A 63 -4.03 6.84 -15.36
CA ILE A 63 -3.32 6.43 -14.17
C ILE A 63 -1.93 5.91 -14.56
N GLU A 64 -0.91 6.46 -13.93
CA GLU A 64 0.47 5.94 -13.99
C GLU A 64 0.73 5.18 -12.69
N TRP A 65 0.95 3.87 -12.80
CA TRP A 65 1.18 3.00 -11.67
C TRP A 65 2.66 2.86 -11.31
N PHE A 66 2.96 2.92 -10.01
CA PHE A 66 4.30 2.77 -9.46
C PHE A 66 4.30 1.67 -8.41
N VAL A 67 5.19 0.69 -8.56
CA VAL A 67 5.30 -0.45 -7.65
C VAL A 67 6.46 -0.23 -6.68
N TYR A 68 6.18 -0.27 -5.38
CA TYR A 68 7.16 -0.12 -4.32
C TYR A 68 7.27 -1.41 -3.50
N ASN A 69 8.44 -1.64 -2.90
CA ASN A 69 8.59 -2.77 -1.98
C ASN A 69 7.89 -2.53 -0.64
N ALA A 70 7.97 -1.30 -0.10
CA ALA A 70 7.40 -0.95 1.20
C ALA A 70 7.18 0.58 1.34
N GLY A 71 6.51 0.96 2.44
CA GLY A 71 5.96 2.30 2.64
C GLY A 71 6.94 3.46 2.71
N PRO A 72 8.09 3.37 3.39
CA PRO A 72 9.03 4.48 3.45
C PRO A 72 9.41 5.01 2.07
N SER A 73 9.73 4.13 1.11
CA SER A 73 10.07 4.52 -0.27
C SER A 73 8.90 5.20 -1.01
N ALA A 74 7.66 4.74 -0.78
CA ALA A 74 6.48 5.38 -1.36
C ALA A 74 6.23 6.78 -0.77
N MET A 75 6.48 6.98 0.53
CA MET A 75 6.35 8.30 1.16
C MET A 75 7.44 9.27 0.68
N GLU A 76 8.66 8.81 0.48
CA GLU A 76 9.73 9.59 -0.15
C GLU A 76 9.34 10.03 -1.56
N ALA A 77 8.68 9.16 -2.33
CA ALA A 77 8.18 9.52 -3.67
C ALA A 77 7.05 10.57 -3.63
N ILE A 78 6.19 10.57 -2.60
CA ILE A 78 5.21 11.67 -2.37
C ILE A 78 5.95 12.97 -2.06
N PHE A 79 6.92 12.98 -1.16
CA PHE A 79 7.71 14.17 -0.81
C PHE A 79 8.47 14.74 -2.01
N ALA A 80 8.96 13.86 -2.89
CA ALA A 80 9.61 14.25 -4.14
C ALA A 80 8.62 14.69 -5.24
N ASN A 81 7.31 14.72 -4.98
CA ASN A 81 6.27 14.96 -5.98
C ASN A 81 6.34 13.97 -7.18
N SER A 82 6.85 12.76 -6.97
CA SER A 82 6.93 11.72 -7.99
C SER A 82 5.63 10.91 -8.12
N ILE A 83 4.84 10.81 -7.04
CA ILE A 83 3.50 10.23 -7.03
C ILE A 83 2.51 11.15 -6.30
N ASP A 84 1.23 11.01 -6.62
CA ASP A 84 0.12 11.83 -6.10
C ASP A 84 -0.62 11.12 -4.96
N LEU A 85 -0.82 9.79 -5.12
CA LEU A 85 -1.50 8.92 -4.16
C LEU A 85 -0.69 7.64 -3.94
N SER A 86 -0.89 7.00 -2.80
CA SER A 86 -0.32 5.66 -2.56
C SER A 86 -1.20 4.83 -1.63
N TYR A 87 -1.33 3.56 -1.96
CA TYR A 87 -1.67 2.54 -0.99
C TYR A 87 -0.44 2.29 -0.14
N VAL A 88 -0.58 2.36 1.18
CA VAL A 88 0.56 2.27 2.11
C VAL A 88 0.12 1.79 3.49
N GLY A 89 1.03 1.23 4.27
CA GLY A 89 0.73 0.90 5.66
C GLY A 89 0.63 2.14 6.56
N PRO A 90 -0.11 2.08 7.69
CA PRO A 90 -0.28 3.22 8.60
C PRO A 90 1.03 3.72 9.21
N GLY A 91 2.01 2.85 9.46
CA GLY A 91 3.29 3.25 10.04
C GLY A 91 4.04 4.29 9.22
N PRO A 92 4.36 4.02 7.94
CA PRO A 92 4.96 5.01 7.06
C PRO A 92 4.13 6.27 6.88
N ALA A 93 2.80 6.16 6.83
CA ALA A 93 1.91 7.31 6.74
C ALA A 93 2.03 8.22 7.97
N ILE A 94 1.98 7.66 9.19
CA ILE A 94 2.16 8.41 10.43
C ILE A 94 3.55 9.06 10.49
N ASN A 95 4.59 8.31 10.12
CA ASN A 95 5.95 8.82 10.13
C ASN A 95 6.13 9.98 9.13
N ALA A 96 5.58 9.86 7.91
CA ALA A 96 5.62 10.91 6.90
C ALA A 96 4.84 12.15 7.35
N TYR A 97 3.64 11.96 7.89
CA TYR A 97 2.83 13.04 8.46
C TYR A 97 3.56 13.80 9.56
N THR A 98 4.22 13.06 10.49
CA THR A 98 4.98 13.66 11.58
C THR A 98 6.22 14.41 11.07
N LYS A 99 6.99 13.80 10.17
CA LYS A 99 8.22 14.40 9.63
C LYS A 99 7.97 15.66 8.79
N SER A 100 6.83 15.73 8.13
CA SER A 100 6.42 16.90 7.34
C SER A 100 5.67 17.97 8.15
N ASN A 101 5.66 17.90 9.48
CA ASN A 101 4.86 18.78 10.33
C ASN A 101 3.39 18.85 9.91
N SER A 102 2.83 17.74 9.48
CA SER A 102 1.42 17.61 9.04
C SER A 102 1.09 18.28 7.70
N GLU A 103 2.07 18.63 6.87
CA GLU A 103 1.84 19.44 5.68
C GLU A 103 1.79 18.65 4.36
N GLU A 104 2.35 17.42 4.27
CA GLU A 104 2.57 16.77 2.97
C GLU A 104 1.53 15.70 2.60
N ILE A 105 0.90 15.03 3.55
CA ILE A 105 -0.01 13.92 3.26
C ILE A 105 -1.32 13.99 4.03
N ARG A 106 -2.35 13.34 3.45
CA ARG A 106 -3.63 13.04 4.11
C ARG A 106 -4.03 11.58 3.85
N LEU A 107 -4.59 10.95 4.86
CA LEU A 107 -5.24 9.64 4.74
C LEU A 107 -6.68 9.88 4.31
N ILE A 108 -7.05 9.37 3.14
CA ILE A 108 -8.36 9.64 2.50
C ILE A 108 -9.30 8.42 2.52
N ALA A 109 -8.78 7.21 2.71
CA ALA A 109 -9.59 6.00 2.87
C ALA A 109 -8.80 4.86 3.54
N GLY A 110 -9.50 3.86 4.07
CA GLY A 110 -8.95 2.55 4.38
C GLY A 110 -8.75 1.73 3.09
N ALA A 111 -8.08 0.58 3.18
CA ALA A 111 -7.98 -0.37 2.08
C ALA A 111 -8.03 -1.82 2.57
N ALA A 112 -7.27 -2.17 3.62
CA ALA A 112 -7.26 -3.51 4.19
C ALA A 112 -6.96 -3.50 5.69
N ASN A 113 -7.65 -4.37 6.42
CA ASN A 113 -7.35 -4.73 7.81
C ASN A 113 -6.94 -6.20 7.87
N GLY A 114 -6.10 -6.57 8.85
CA GLY A 114 -5.60 -7.93 8.99
C GLY A 114 -4.53 -8.30 7.95
N GLY A 115 -4.27 -9.58 7.81
CA GLY A 115 -3.31 -10.10 6.83
C GLY A 115 -1.85 -9.74 7.12
N ALA A 116 -1.50 -9.52 8.39
CA ALA A 116 -0.15 -9.28 8.84
C ALA A 116 0.15 -10.11 10.10
N GLY A 117 1.41 -10.42 10.36
CA GLY A 117 1.80 -11.16 11.55
C GLY A 117 3.25 -11.60 11.58
N LEU A 118 3.60 -12.26 12.68
CA LEU A 118 4.90 -12.88 12.93
C LEU A 118 4.83 -14.40 12.68
N VAL A 119 5.60 -14.86 11.72
CA VAL A 119 5.85 -16.29 11.48
C VAL A 119 7.20 -16.68 12.05
N VAL A 120 7.28 -17.78 12.75
CA VAL A 120 8.50 -18.28 13.39
C VAL A 120 8.87 -19.70 12.93
N GLN A 121 10.12 -20.07 13.09
CA GLN A 121 10.59 -21.43 12.85
C GLN A 121 9.82 -22.40 13.76
N SER A 122 9.16 -23.39 13.18
CA SER A 122 8.31 -24.34 13.92
C SER A 122 9.08 -25.33 14.79
N ASP A 123 10.38 -25.53 14.51
CA ASP A 123 11.28 -26.38 15.27
C ASP A 123 11.98 -25.66 16.43
N GLN A 124 11.64 -24.38 16.67
CA GLN A 124 12.14 -23.59 17.80
C GLN A 124 11.02 -23.29 18.81
N ASN A 125 11.39 -23.28 20.09
CA ASN A 125 10.45 -22.96 21.16
C ASN A 125 10.32 -21.44 21.32
N LEU A 126 9.69 -20.76 20.36
CA LEU A 126 9.44 -19.32 20.36
C LEU A 126 7.94 -19.08 20.60
N ASN A 127 7.60 -18.50 21.76
CA ASN A 127 6.20 -18.30 22.18
C ASN A 127 5.94 -16.87 22.70
N ALA A 128 6.98 -16.15 23.11
CA ALA A 128 6.86 -14.82 23.70
C ALA A 128 8.03 -13.92 23.26
N PRO A 129 7.91 -12.58 23.36
CA PRO A 129 8.99 -11.66 23.00
C PRO A 129 10.34 -11.98 23.64
N ALA A 130 10.35 -12.42 24.91
CA ALA A 130 11.57 -12.76 25.64
C ALA A 130 12.40 -13.87 25.00
N ASP A 131 11.75 -14.81 24.27
CA ASP A 131 12.41 -15.92 23.57
C ASP A 131 13.27 -15.46 22.39
N PHE A 132 13.09 -14.21 21.96
CA PHE A 132 13.84 -13.62 20.85
C PHE A 132 15.17 -12.97 21.26
N ARG A 133 15.57 -13.06 22.54
CA ARG A 133 16.88 -12.57 22.97
C ARG A 133 17.99 -13.25 22.19
N GLY A 134 18.85 -12.45 21.54
CA GLY A 134 19.92 -12.92 20.65
C GLY A 134 19.46 -13.44 19.28
N LYS A 135 18.17 -13.37 18.97
CA LYS A 135 17.57 -13.87 17.73
C LYS A 135 17.45 -12.79 16.65
N LYS A 136 17.19 -13.23 15.41
CA LYS A 136 17.01 -12.39 14.23
C LYS A 136 15.60 -12.50 13.70
N ILE A 137 14.96 -11.37 13.43
CA ILE A 137 13.63 -11.28 12.83
C ILE A 137 13.72 -10.41 11.58
N ALA A 138 13.28 -10.92 10.45
CA ALA A 138 13.20 -10.14 9.21
C ALA A 138 11.91 -9.31 9.17
N THR A 139 12.00 -8.09 8.62
CA THR A 139 10.86 -7.18 8.35
C THR A 139 11.04 -6.53 6.97
N PRO A 140 9.98 -6.09 6.25
CA PRO A 140 10.11 -5.67 4.85
C PRO A 140 11.05 -4.49 4.59
N GLN A 141 11.04 -3.49 5.46
CA GLN A 141 11.90 -2.31 5.37
C GLN A 141 11.92 -1.59 6.73
N LEU A 142 13.04 -0.97 7.09
CA LEU A 142 13.15 -0.16 8.29
C LEU A 142 12.06 0.94 8.30
N GLY A 143 11.27 0.99 9.36
CA GLY A 143 10.21 1.98 9.55
C GLY A 143 8.93 1.72 8.74
N ASN A 144 8.79 0.54 8.10
CA ASN A 144 7.49 0.13 7.59
C ASN A 144 6.59 -0.37 8.72
N THR A 145 5.30 -0.61 8.43
CA THR A 145 4.31 -1.00 9.45
C THR A 145 4.75 -2.24 10.22
N GLN A 146 5.21 -3.29 9.53
CA GLN A 146 5.63 -4.55 10.13
C GLN A 146 6.92 -4.42 10.96
N ASP A 147 7.85 -3.58 10.54
CA ASP A 147 9.07 -3.29 11.31
C ASP A 147 8.72 -2.56 12.62
N ILE A 148 7.81 -1.60 12.55
CA ILE A 148 7.31 -0.87 13.74
C ILE A 148 6.57 -1.83 14.68
N SER A 149 5.66 -2.67 14.16
CA SER A 149 4.93 -3.67 14.96
C SER A 149 5.88 -4.65 15.65
N CYS A 150 6.85 -5.18 14.91
CA CYS A 150 7.86 -6.10 15.44
C CYS A 150 8.65 -5.48 16.58
N ARG A 151 9.22 -4.29 16.38
CA ARG A 151 10.02 -3.59 17.39
C ARG A 151 9.19 -3.21 18.61
N ALA A 152 7.97 -2.72 18.41
CA ALA A 152 7.05 -2.37 19.49
C ALA A 152 6.69 -3.60 20.33
N TRP A 153 6.38 -4.75 19.71
CA TRP A 153 6.06 -6.00 20.38
C TRP A 153 7.23 -6.55 21.21
N LEU A 154 8.43 -6.54 20.64
CA LEU A 154 9.65 -6.94 21.35
C LEU A 154 9.93 -6.02 22.56
N THR A 155 9.78 -4.71 22.38
CA THR A 155 10.00 -3.72 23.44
C THR A 155 8.97 -3.84 24.55
N GLU A 156 7.70 -4.06 24.20
CA GLU A 156 6.61 -4.31 25.17
C GLU A 156 6.87 -5.58 25.99
N GLY A 157 7.49 -6.59 25.38
CA GLY A 157 7.94 -7.80 26.06
C GLY A 157 9.25 -7.68 26.84
N GLY A 158 9.75 -6.46 27.08
CA GLY A 158 10.91 -6.17 27.94
C GLY A 158 12.27 -6.30 27.25
N LEU A 159 12.33 -6.40 25.92
CA LEU A 159 13.59 -6.37 25.18
C LEU A 159 13.96 -4.93 24.81
N ARG A 160 15.23 -4.59 24.95
CA ARG A 160 15.77 -3.33 24.45
C ARG A 160 16.03 -3.47 22.96
N ILE A 161 15.25 -2.76 22.15
CA ILE A 161 15.36 -2.77 20.68
C ILE A 161 15.71 -1.37 20.19
N THR A 162 16.71 -1.27 19.31
CA THR A 162 17.09 -0.03 18.63
C THR A 162 17.08 -0.26 17.11
N GLN A 163 17.20 0.81 16.34
CA GLN A 163 17.28 0.70 14.88
C GLN A 163 18.55 -0.06 14.41
N LEU A 164 19.60 -0.05 15.22
CA LEU A 164 20.89 -0.67 14.90
C LEU A 164 21.12 -2.02 15.58
N GLY A 165 20.17 -2.50 16.40
CA GLY A 165 20.29 -3.77 17.13
C GLY A 165 19.65 -3.70 18.51
N GLY A 166 20.26 -4.37 19.50
CA GLY A 166 19.77 -4.47 20.86
C GLY A 166 19.77 -5.91 21.36
N ASP A 167 18.78 -6.26 22.19
CA ASP A 167 18.64 -7.62 22.74
C ASP A 167 18.20 -8.64 21.67
N ALA A 168 17.59 -8.19 20.58
CA ALA A 168 17.31 -8.95 19.37
C ALA A 168 17.65 -8.09 18.14
N GLN A 169 17.82 -8.73 16.97
CA GLN A 169 18.11 -8.04 15.71
C GLN A 169 16.87 -8.05 14.82
N VAL A 170 16.32 -6.86 14.51
CA VAL A 170 15.28 -6.70 13.51
C VAL A 170 15.94 -6.26 12.21
N ILE A 171 15.90 -7.14 11.19
CA ILE A 171 16.68 -7.01 9.95
C ILE A 171 15.75 -6.63 8.79
N PRO A 172 15.87 -5.42 8.24
CA PRO A 172 15.13 -5.03 7.05
C PRO A 172 15.52 -5.93 5.86
N THR A 173 14.53 -6.60 5.27
CA THR A 173 14.71 -7.57 4.19
C THR A 173 13.49 -7.52 3.28
N GLN A 174 13.67 -7.36 1.98
CA GLN A 174 12.56 -7.34 1.04
C GLN A 174 11.72 -8.62 1.11
N ASN A 175 10.39 -8.48 0.94
CA ASN A 175 9.46 -9.59 1.09
C ASN A 175 9.85 -10.86 0.29
N PRO A 176 10.26 -10.80 -0.98
CA PRO A 176 10.67 -12.00 -1.70
C PRO A 176 11.87 -12.72 -1.08
N ASP A 177 12.81 -11.97 -0.49
CA ASP A 177 14.04 -12.50 0.09
C ASP A 177 13.81 -13.12 1.47
N GLN A 178 12.79 -12.68 2.20
CA GLN A 178 12.43 -13.19 3.53
C GLN A 178 12.18 -14.69 3.52
N LEU A 179 11.46 -15.20 2.51
CA LEU A 179 11.17 -16.61 2.37
C LEU A 179 12.47 -17.45 2.22
N GLY A 180 13.42 -16.95 1.42
CA GLY A 180 14.73 -17.59 1.24
C GLY A 180 15.55 -17.64 2.53
N LEU A 181 15.63 -16.52 3.26
CA LEU A 181 16.33 -16.45 4.56
C LEU A 181 15.70 -17.38 5.60
N PHE A 182 14.37 -17.43 5.64
CA PHE A 182 13.63 -18.28 6.56
C PHE A 182 13.85 -19.77 6.26
N LYS A 183 13.75 -20.20 5.00
CA LYS A 183 14.06 -21.58 4.57
C LYS A 183 15.50 -22.02 4.91
N GLN A 184 16.45 -21.08 4.84
CA GLN A 184 17.86 -21.31 5.18
C GLN A 184 18.13 -21.21 6.70
N LYS A 185 17.10 -20.98 7.53
CA LYS A 185 17.19 -20.78 8.99
C LYS A 185 18.18 -19.67 9.39
N LYS A 186 18.33 -18.64 8.56
CA LYS A 186 19.15 -17.45 8.82
C LYS A 186 18.45 -16.42 9.67
N VAL A 187 17.14 -16.54 9.83
CA VAL A 187 16.28 -15.76 10.71
C VAL A 187 15.34 -16.70 11.46
N GLU A 188 15.06 -16.40 12.71
CA GLU A 188 14.18 -17.18 13.55
C GLU A 188 12.71 -16.79 13.37
N GLY A 189 12.47 -15.57 12.90
CA GLY A 189 11.12 -15.06 12.63
C GLY A 189 11.08 -14.12 11.45
N VAL A 190 9.88 -13.94 10.92
CA VAL A 190 9.58 -12.96 9.87
C VAL A 190 8.27 -12.27 10.24
N TRP A 191 8.30 -10.95 10.44
CA TRP A 191 7.09 -10.15 10.57
C TRP A 191 6.73 -9.56 9.21
N THR A 192 5.65 -10.04 8.63
CA THR A 192 5.32 -9.77 7.23
C THR A 192 3.81 -9.61 7.00
N VAL A 193 3.43 -9.50 5.73
CA VAL A 193 2.03 -9.37 5.26
C VAL A 193 1.70 -10.47 4.26
N GLU A 194 0.39 -10.63 3.98
CA GLU A 194 -0.06 -11.53 2.92
C GLU A 194 0.31 -11.01 1.50
N PRO A 195 0.77 -11.90 0.62
CA PRO A 195 0.73 -13.38 0.69
C PRO A 195 1.95 -14.04 1.35
N TRP A 196 2.93 -13.27 1.81
CA TRP A 196 4.20 -13.77 2.32
C TRP A 196 4.04 -14.58 3.61
N LEU A 197 3.08 -14.18 4.46
CA LEU A 197 2.75 -14.91 5.69
C LEU A 197 2.27 -16.34 5.35
N SER A 198 1.28 -16.49 4.46
CA SER A 198 0.80 -17.80 4.00
C SER A 198 1.88 -18.61 3.27
N ARG A 199 2.77 -17.95 2.53
CA ARG A 199 3.92 -18.62 1.89
C ARG A 199 4.90 -19.20 2.90
N LEU A 200 5.22 -18.46 3.95
CA LEU A 200 6.09 -18.95 5.02
C LEU A 200 5.50 -20.17 5.71
N GLU A 201 4.20 -20.20 5.95
CA GLU A 201 3.52 -21.38 6.51
C GLU A 201 3.56 -22.58 5.55
N GLN A 202 3.14 -22.40 4.31
CA GLN A 202 2.92 -23.50 3.38
C GLN A 202 4.19 -23.97 2.68
N GLU A 203 5.13 -23.05 2.39
CA GLU A 203 6.34 -23.35 1.63
C GLU A 203 7.59 -23.52 2.50
N ALA A 204 7.55 -23.12 3.78
CA ALA A 204 8.70 -23.15 4.68
C ALA A 204 8.37 -23.74 6.07
N SER A 205 7.18 -24.34 6.24
CA SER A 205 6.73 -24.95 7.50
C SER A 205 6.80 -23.98 8.70
N GLY A 206 6.58 -22.70 8.45
CA GLY A 206 6.53 -21.66 9.50
C GLY A 206 5.28 -21.81 10.37
N LYS A 207 5.38 -21.40 11.62
CA LYS A 207 4.27 -21.31 12.57
C LYS A 207 3.91 -19.84 12.78
N VAL A 208 2.65 -19.45 12.59
CA VAL A 208 2.18 -18.11 12.96
C VAL A 208 2.16 -18.00 14.47
N LEU A 209 2.95 -17.07 15.01
CA LEU A 209 3.01 -16.77 16.43
C LEU A 209 2.12 -15.58 16.79
N VAL A 210 2.12 -14.54 15.95
CA VAL A 210 1.27 -13.35 16.12
C VAL A 210 0.49 -13.11 14.85
N GLU A 211 -0.81 -12.89 14.95
CA GLU A 211 -1.69 -12.50 13.85
C GLU A 211 -2.37 -11.17 14.18
N GLU A 212 -2.15 -10.16 13.36
CA GLU A 212 -2.71 -8.81 13.52
C GLU A 212 -4.09 -8.72 12.85
N LYS A 213 -5.12 -9.37 13.42
CA LYS A 213 -6.46 -9.53 12.78
C LYS A 213 -7.20 -8.24 12.55
N ASP A 214 -7.16 -7.32 13.53
CA ASP A 214 -7.96 -6.08 13.52
C ASP A 214 -7.11 -4.83 13.25
N ALA A 215 -5.83 -5.02 12.94
CA ALA A 215 -4.95 -3.91 12.64
C ALA A 215 -5.17 -3.38 11.23
N ALA A 216 -5.20 -2.06 11.06
CA ALA A 216 -5.10 -1.47 9.73
C ALA A 216 -3.76 -1.87 9.10
N THR A 217 -3.81 -2.52 7.95
CA THR A 217 -2.61 -2.99 7.24
C THR A 217 -2.30 -2.14 6.04
N THR A 218 -3.34 -1.66 5.35
CA THR A 218 -3.20 -0.76 4.21
C THR A 218 -4.25 0.33 4.26
N VAL A 219 -3.82 1.55 3.99
CA VAL A 219 -4.63 2.76 3.84
C VAL A 219 -4.32 3.44 2.50
N LEU A 220 -5.24 4.26 2.02
CA LEU A 220 -5.02 5.13 0.87
C LEU A 220 -4.65 6.53 1.36
N VAL A 221 -3.46 7.00 0.96
CA VAL A 221 -3.00 8.36 1.24
C VAL A 221 -2.90 9.18 -0.04
N SER A 222 -3.09 10.48 0.10
CA SER A 222 -2.89 11.48 -0.95
C SER A 222 -1.88 12.52 -0.52
N SER A 223 -1.09 13.04 -1.46
CA SER A 223 -0.33 14.26 -1.23
C SER A 223 -1.29 15.43 -1.00
N VAL A 224 -0.93 16.36 -0.10
CA VAL A 224 -1.68 17.61 0.12
C VAL A 224 -1.71 18.44 -1.16
N LYS A 225 -0.62 18.44 -1.92
CA LYS A 225 -0.54 19.11 -3.22
C LYS A 225 -1.64 18.62 -4.18
N PHE A 226 -1.79 17.31 -4.35
CA PHE A 226 -2.83 16.75 -5.24
C PHE A 226 -4.24 17.12 -4.76
N LEU A 227 -4.49 17.09 -3.45
CA LEU A 227 -5.78 17.49 -2.88
C LEU A 227 -6.10 18.96 -3.11
N ASN A 228 -5.10 19.85 -3.07
CA ASN A 228 -5.29 21.28 -3.29
C ASN A 228 -5.47 21.60 -4.79
N GLU A 229 -4.66 20.99 -5.66
CA GLU A 229 -4.66 21.30 -7.09
C GLU A 229 -5.77 20.57 -7.87
N LYS A 230 -6.19 19.36 -7.42
CA LYS A 230 -7.09 18.46 -8.15
C LYS A 230 -8.17 17.84 -7.26
N ARG A 231 -8.78 18.65 -6.38
CA ARG A 231 -9.74 18.16 -5.35
C ARG A 231 -10.87 17.31 -5.92
N GLU A 232 -11.47 17.71 -7.03
CA GLU A 232 -12.60 16.98 -7.63
C GLU A 232 -12.14 15.62 -8.20
N LEU A 233 -10.92 15.52 -8.72
CA LEU A 233 -10.35 14.24 -9.13
C LEU A 233 -10.04 13.35 -7.92
N ALA A 234 -9.55 13.93 -6.83
CA ALA A 234 -9.32 13.19 -5.59
C ALA A 234 -10.62 12.60 -5.01
N LYS A 235 -11.73 13.37 -5.04
CA LYS A 235 -13.06 12.86 -4.64
C LYS A 235 -13.51 11.69 -5.52
N LYS A 236 -13.44 11.85 -6.85
CA LYS A 236 -13.80 10.78 -7.79
C LYS A 236 -12.92 9.54 -7.60
N PHE A 237 -11.61 9.74 -7.32
CA PHE A 237 -10.71 8.63 -7.05
C PHE A 237 -11.11 7.89 -5.76
N ALA A 238 -11.41 8.60 -4.68
CA ALA A 238 -11.85 8.01 -3.41
C ALA A 238 -13.20 7.26 -3.58
N GLN A 239 -14.14 7.82 -4.33
CA GLN A 239 -15.38 7.13 -4.66
C GLN A 239 -15.13 5.86 -5.48
N ALA A 240 -14.33 5.95 -6.54
CA ALA A 240 -13.98 4.80 -7.38
C ALA A 240 -13.22 3.71 -6.60
N HIS A 241 -12.40 4.11 -5.60
CA HIS A 241 -11.75 3.20 -4.67
C HIS A 241 -12.78 2.46 -3.78
N ALA A 242 -13.77 3.16 -3.24
CA ALA A 242 -14.83 2.54 -2.45
C ALA A 242 -15.65 1.54 -3.30
N GLU A 243 -16.03 1.91 -4.52
CA GLU A 243 -16.71 1.03 -5.46
C GLU A 243 -15.88 -0.22 -5.81
N LEU A 244 -14.55 -0.06 -5.97
CA LEU A 244 -13.65 -1.19 -6.21
C LEU A 244 -13.57 -2.12 -5.01
N THR A 245 -13.52 -1.56 -3.80
CA THR A 245 -13.53 -2.33 -2.55
C THR A 245 -14.81 -3.15 -2.43
N ASP A 246 -15.97 -2.55 -2.73
CA ASP A 246 -17.26 -3.26 -2.76
C ASP A 246 -17.28 -4.37 -3.82
N TRP A 247 -16.72 -4.09 -4.99
CA TRP A 247 -16.61 -5.07 -6.06
C TRP A 247 -15.71 -6.26 -5.65
N ILE A 248 -14.58 -6.01 -5.03
CA ILE A 248 -13.65 -7.05 -4.50
C ILE A 248 -14.39 -7.97 -3.53
N ASN A 249 -15.15 -7.40 -2.58
CA ASN A 249 -15.89 -8.15 -1.58
C ASN A 249 -17.03 -8.98 -2.19
N LYS A 250 -17.66 -8.50 -3.27
CA LYS A 250 -18.74 -9.18 -3.98
C LYS A 250 -18.25 -10.22 -5.00
N ASN A 251 -17.01 -10.10 -5.47
CA ASN A 251 -16.45 -10.94 -6.53
C ASN A 251 -15.08 -11.55 -6.13
N PRO A 252 -15.01 -12.29 -5.00
CA PRO A 252 -13.72 -12.72 -4.44
C PRO A 252 -12.93 -13.64 -5.37
N GLU A 253 -13.58 -14.49 -6.16
CA GLU A 253 -12.90 -15.41 -7.09
C GLU A 253 -12.20 -14.65 -8.22
N GLU A 254 -12.91 -13.71 -8.85
CA GLU A 254 -12.37 -12.89 -9.93
C GLU A 254 -11.28 -11.94 -9.40
N ALA A 255 -11.47 -11.36 -8.21
CA ALA A 255 -10.48 -10.54 -7.55
C ALA A 255 -9.17 -11.32 -7.29
N GLN A 256 -9.27 -12.54 -6.76
CA GLN A 256 -8.11 -13.43 -6.55
C GLN A 256 -7.42 -13.79 -7.87
N ARG A 257 -8.18 -14.03 -8.93
CA ARG A 257 -7.64 -14.32 -10.27
C ARG A 257 -6.84 -13.14 -10.83
N LEU A 258 -7.39 -11.91 -10.74
CA LEU A 258 -6.70 -10.69 -11.18
C LEU A 258 -5.43 -10.43 -10.36
N ILE A 259 -5.52 -10.53 -9.03
CA ILE A 259 -4.37 -10.37 -8.13
C ILE A 259 -3.28 -11.39 -8.46
N LYS A 260 -3.63 -12.66 -8.64
CA LYS A 260 -2.65 -13.70 -9.00
C LYS A 260 -1.89 -13.34 -10.27
N GLY A 261 -2.60 -12.89 -11.31
CA GLY A 261 -2.00 -12.46 -12.57
C GLY A 261 -1.04 -11.29 -12.39
N GLU A 262 -1.50 -10.24 -11.73
CA GLU A 262 -0.67 -9.03 -11.52
C GLU A 262 0.54 -9.29 -10.62
N LEU A 263 0.38 -10.05 -9.53
CA LEU A 263 1.51 -10.42 -8.69
C LEU A 263 2.55 -11.25 -9.43
N LEU A 264 2.13 -12.11 -10.37
CA LEU A 264 3.06 -12.83 -11.26
C LEU A 264 3.82 -11.84 -12.16
N ASP A 265 3.12 -10.87 -12.74
CA ASP A 265 3.74 -9.86 -13.62
C ASP A 265 4.71 -8.95 -12.87
N GLU A 266 4.38 -8.54 -11.64
CA GLU A 266 5.20 -7.63 -10.84
C GLU A 266 6.38 -8.33 -10.15
N THR A 267 6.17 -9.54 -9.62
CA THR A 267 7.17 -10.23 -8.78
C THR A 267 7.89 -11.37 -9.47
N LYS A 268 7.40 -11.82 -10.65
CA LYS A 268 7.83 -13.03 -11.36
C LYS A 268 7.64 -14.33 -10.53
N ASN A 269 6.88 -14.28 -9.45
CA ASN A 269 6.55 -15.42 -8.60
C ASN A 269 5.16 -15.96 -8.91
N ASN A 270 5.08 -17.19 -9.41
CA ASN A 270 3.81 -17.86 -9.62
C ASN A 270 3.33 -18.48 -8.30
N MET A 271 2.39 -17.82 -7.64
CA MET A 271 1.84 -18.29 -6.37
C MET A 271 0.81 -19.39 -6.59
N ALA A 272 0.85 -20.41 -5.75
CA ALA A 272 -0.15 -21.45 -5.76
C ALA A 272 -1.52 -20.90 -5.35
N PRO A 273 -2.64 -21.33 -5.98
CA PRO A 273 -3.98 -20.85 -5.65
C PRO A 273 -4.33 -20.98 -4.17
N GLN A 274 -3.89 -22.05 -3.51
CA GLN A 274 -4.13 -22.28 -2.08
C GLN A 274 -3.44 -21.24 -1.18
N VAL A 275 -2.29 -20.70 -1.57
CA VAL A 275 -1.62 -19.60 -0.85
C VAL A 275 -2.51 -18.35 -0.90
N ILE A 276 -3.03 -18.01 -2.09
CA ILE A 276 -3.91 -16.85 -2.27
C ILE A 276 -5.20 -17.03 -1.49
N ALA A 277 -5.81 -18.21 -1.54
CA ALA A 277 -7.04 -18.53 -0.81
C ALA A 277 -6.84 -18.49 0.72
N ALA A 278 -5.68 -18.91 1.23
CA ALA A 278 -5.34 -18.81 2.65
C ALA A 278 -5.15 -17.35 3.06
N ALA A 279 -4.38 -16.58 2.29
CA ALA A 279 -4.15 -15.17 2.49
C ALA A 279 -5.45 -14.36 2.50
N TRP A 280 -6.38 -14.66 1.58
CA TRP A 280 -7.66 -13.98 1.47
C TRP A 280 -8.51 -14.06 2.74
N LYS A 281 -8.46 -15.18 3.44
CA LYS A 281 -9.23 -15.41 4.68
C LYS A 281 -8.77 -14.56 5.87
N ARG A 282 -7.55 -14.00 5.80
CA ARG A 282 -6.95 -13.17 6.85
C ARG A 282 -7.15 -11.69 6.63
N ILE A 283 -7.70 -11.29 5.49
CA ILE A 283 -7.81 -9.88 5.10
C ILE A 283 -9.26 -9.46 5.05
N VAL A 284 -9.56 -8.30 5.60
CA VAL A 284 -10.83 -7.59 5.45
C VAL A 284 -10.58 -6.38 4.57
N PHE A 285 -11.12 -6.38 3.36
CA PHE A 285 -11.04 -5.22 2.46
C PHE A 285 -12.12 -4.20 2.84
N THR A 286 -11.72 -2.96 3.03
CA THR A 286 -12.59 -1.88 3.48
C THR A 286 -12.16 -0.55 2.89
N SER A 287 -13.13 0.33 2.61
CA SER A 287 -12.87 1.74 2.28
C SER A 287 -13.05 2.67 3.48
N GLU A 288 -13.54 2.15 4.60
CA GLU A 288 -13.71 2.93 5.82
C GLU A 288 -12.36 3.37 6.39
N THR A 289 -12.26 4.64 6.74
CA THR A 289 -11.04 5.20 7.34
C THR A 289 -10.81 4.62 8.73
N PRO A 290 -9.73 3.86 8.96
CA PRO A 290 -9.50 3.13 10.21
C PRO A 290 -8.91 4.04 11.30
N ARG A 291 -9.61 5.12 11.68
CA ARG A 291 -9.12 6.16 12.58
C ARG A 291 -8.59 5.59 13.90
N ALA A 292 -9.40 4.79 14.61
CA ALA A 292 -9.01 4.23 15.89
C ALA A 292 -7.80 3.29 15.79
N ALA A 293 -7.71 2.49 14.72
CA ALA A 293 -6.56 1.60 14.48
C ALA A 293 -5.27 2.40 14.21
N VAL A 294 -5.36 3.50 13.45
CA VAL A 294 -4.23 4.40 13.15
C VAL A 294 -3.77 5.12 14.42
N GLU A 295 -4.71 5.64 15.22
CA GLU A 295 -4.42 6.29 16.51
C GLU A 295 -3.72 5.32 17.46
N LYS A 296 -4.23 4.08 17.58
CA LYS A 296 -3.59 3.03 18.38
C LYS A 296 -2.20 2.69 17.86
N PHE A 297 -2.02 2.59 16.54
CA PHE A 297 -0.73 2.27 15.91
C PHE A 297 0.33 3.37 16.15
N THR A 298 -0.09 4.62 16.35
CA THR A 298 0.80 5.72 16.69
C THR A 298 1.62 5.43 17.97
N GLN A 299 1.03 4.74 18.94
CA GLN A 299 1.74 4.33 20.16
C GLN A 299 2.85 3.31 19.87
N ASN A 300 2.66 2.43 18.89
CA ASN A 300 3.70 1.51 18.45
C ASN A 300 4.88 2.27 17.80
N SER A 301 4.60 3.31 17.02
CA SER A 301 5.65 4.16 16.43
C SER A 301 6.48 4.90 17.50
N VAL A 302 5.84 5.36 18.59
CA VAL A 302 6.54 5.94 19.75
C VAL A 302 7.37 4.87 20.46
N ARG A 303 6.77 3.72 20.79
CA ARG A 303 7.44 2.62 21.50
C ARG A 303 8.64 2.07 20.71
N ALA A 304 8.52 1.98 19.41
CA ALA A 304 9.60 1.56 18.52
C ALA A 304 10.65 2.65 18.23
N GLY A 305 10.46 3.87 18.74
CA GLY A 305 11.40 4.99 18.61
C GLY A 305 11.46 5.66 17.24
N PHE A 306 10.43 5.49 16.40
CA PHE A 306 10.36 6.17 15.09
C PHE A 306 9.84 7.60 15.18
N ILE A 307 9.00 7.87 16.17
CA ILE A 307 8.55 9.21 16.54
C ILE A 307 8.77 9.42 18.06
N LYS A 308 9.09 10.65 18.46
CA LYS A 308 9.38 10.95 19.87
C LYS A 308 8.12 11.02 20.73
N THR A 309 7.07 11.62 20.19
CA THR A 309 5.78 11.81 20.86
C THR A 309 4.67 11.60 19.82
N ALA A 310 3.50 11.13 20.27
CA ALA A 310 2.35 10.99 19.41
C ALA A 310 1.95 12.38 18.84
N PRO A 311 1.84 12.54 17.51
CA PRO A 311 1.42 13.79 16.90
C PRO A 311 -0.08 14.01 17.08
N ASP A 312 -0.54 15.25 16.94
CA ASP A 312 -1.95 15.53 16.71
C ASP A 312 -2.34 15.02 15.31
N LEU A 313 -3.22 14.03 15.24
CA LEU A 313 -3.70 13.42 14.01
C LEU A 313 -4.93 14.09 13.41
N SER A 314 -5.39 15.21 13.97
CA SER A 314 -6.63 15.90 13.54
C SER A 314 -6.63 16.24 12.04
N LYS A 315 -5.47 16.63 11.50
CA LYS A 315 -5.28 16.94 10.07
C LYS A 315 -4.95 15.74 9.20
N LEU A 316 -4.59 14.59 9.78
CA LEU A 316 -4.20 13.41 8.98
C LEU A 316 -5.37 12.87 8.17
N PHE A 317 -6.55 12.83 8.77
CA PHE A 317 -7.73 12.22 8.17
C PHE A 317 -8.53 13.25 7.36
N GLN A 318 -8.68 12.99 6.07
CA GLN A 318 -9.39 13.86 5.15
C GLN A 318 -10.58 13.12 4.53
N THR A 319 -11.79 13.51 4.89
CA THR A 319 -13.01 13.09 4.20
C THR A 319 -13.14 13.90 2.88
N LEU A 320 -13.41 13.23 1.78
CA LEU A 320 -13.55 13.81 0.43
C LEU A 320 -14.98 13.78 -0.08
#